data_6041db4a5fa135d54755e14788458a1c
#
_entry.id   6041db4a5fa135d54755e14788458a1c
#
_cell.length_a   1.000
_cell.length_b   1.000
_cell.length_c   1.000
_cell.angle_alpha   90.00
_cell.angle_beta   90.00
_cell.angle_gamma   90.00
#
_symmetry.space_group_name_H-M   'P 1'
#
loop_
_entity.id
_entity.type
_entity.pdbx_description
1 polymer ?
#
loop_
_entity_poly.entity_id
_entity_poly.type
_entity_poly.pdbx_seq_one_letter_code
_entity_poly.pdbx_strand_id
1 'polypeptide(L)'
;SIRFALWNNEETGLNGARAYVAQRQDLQGKEDPPGSGRYPEPKWLGMIQHDMMLFDHGMPRADGTLSPEQRPEADVNIEFQASSKFAEAAQRLAFAFQQANEKYATDYPASVGAHMTNTDSGPFQDLVAAISLRENERGAQIGAGWDPNWHQPTDRYSTYSDKDFRLGLNAAQTTLAGVAQLVGATIK
;
A
#
# COMPACT_ATOMS: atom_id res chain seq x y z
N SER A 1 15.56 -10.84 2.03
CA SER A 1 15.07 -10.85 0.63
C SER A 1 13.83 -10.00 0.51
N ILE A 2 13.63 -9.41 -0.64
CA ILE A 2 12.40 -8.72 -1.02
C ILE A 2 11.70 -9.58 -2.05
N ARG A 3 10.39 -9.76 -1.91
CA ARG A 3 9.55 -10.45 -2.88
C ARG A 3 8.55 -9.46 -3.45
N PHE A 4 8.48 -9.37 -4.76
CA PHE A 4 7.44 -8.64 -5.46
C PHE A 4 6.33 -9.61 -5.86
N ALA A 5 5.09 -9.23 -5.63
CA ALA A 5 3.93 -10.03 -5.97
C ALA A 5 2.86 -9.16 -6.64
N LEU A 6 2.27 -9.70 -7.70
CA LEU A 6 1.09 -9.16 -8.35
C LEU A 6 0.01 -10.23 -8.25
N TRP A 7 -1.07 -9.93 -7.60
CA TRP A 7 -2.20 -10.86 -7.48
C TRP A 7 -3.34 -10.44 -8.39
N ASN A 8 -4.12 -11.40 -8.81
CA ASN A 8 -5.34 -11.19 -9.57
C ASN A 8 -6.58 -11.40 -8.70
N ASN A 9 -7.75 -11.06 -9.23
CA ASN A 9 -9.04 -11.26 -8.58
C ASN A 9 -9.15 -10.61 -7.18
N GLU A 10 -8.56 -9.43 -7.01
CA GLU A 10 -8.74 -8.62 -5.81
C GLU A 10 -10.23 -8.25 -5.66
N GLU A 11 -10.83 -7.70 -6.70
CA GLU A 11 -12.20 -7.20 -6.78
C GLU A 11 -13.29 -8.27 -6.54
N THR A 12 -12.95 -9.54 -6.64
CA THR A 12 -13.87 -10.65 -6.42
C THR A 12 -13.68 -11.33 -5.06
N GLY A 13 -12.98 -10.68 -4.13
CA GLY A 13 -12.80 -11.12 -2.75
C GLY A 13 -11.37 -11.46 -2.36
N LEU A 14 -10.37 -10.75 -2.88
CA LEU A 14 -8.95 -10.88 -2.54
C LEU A 14 -8.40 -12.29 -2.87
N ASN A 15 -8.93 -12.92 -3.91
CA ASN A 15 -8.72 -14.35 -4.15
C ASN A 15 -7.25 -14.70 -4.37
N GLY A 16 -6.50 -13.89 -5.11
CA GLY A 16 -5.08 -14.12 -5.35
C GLY A 16 -4.25 -14.04 -4.06
N ALA A 17 -4.44 -12.99 -3.27
CA ALA A 17 -3.74 -12.80 -2.00
C ALA A 17 -4.11 -13.91 -0.98
N ARG A 18 -5.40 -14.27 -0.88
CA ARG A 18 -5.87 -15.36 0.00
C ARG A 18 -5.25 -16.70 -0.39
N ALA A 19 -5.23 -17.02 -1.67
CA ALA A 19 -4.63 -18.26 -2.18
C ALA A 19 -3.12 -18.31 -1.87
N TYR A 20 -2.42 -17.20 -2.07
CA TYR A 20 -1.00 -17.08 -1.73
C TYR A 20 -0.76 -17.36 -0.24
N VAL A 21 -1.51 -16.69 0.64
CA VAL A 21 -1.40 -16.88 2.09
C VAL A 21 -1.70 -18.32 2.46
N ALA A 22 -2.83 -18.87 2.01
CA ALA A 22 -3.24 -20.25 2.32
C ALA A 22 -2.19 -21.30 1.94
N GLN A 23 -1.50 -21.10 0.81
CA GLN A 23 -0.48 -22.03 0.33
C GLN A 23 0.85 -21.91 1.08
N ARG A 24 1.17 -20.74 1.68
CA ARG A 24 2.54 -20.43 2.09
C ARG A 24 2.72 -20.09 3.56
N GLN A 25 1.67 -19.69 4.26
CA GLN A 25 1.79 -19.26 5.67
C GLN A 25 2.42 -20.34 6.56
N ASP A 26 2.09 -21.60 6.33
CA ASP A 26 2.59 -22.71 7.14
C ASP A 26 3.99 -23.20 6.72
N LEU A 27 4.52 -22.70 5.62
CA LEU A 27 5.85 -23.04 5.11
C LEU A 27 6.92 -22.06 5.59
N GLN A 28 6.53 -20.94 6.17
CA GLN A 28 7.46 -19.89 6.56
C GLN A 28 8.57 -20.37 7.47
N GLY A 29 9.81 -20.15 7.06
CA GLY A 29 10.99 -20.51 7.83
C GLY A 29 11.20 -22.02 8.01
N LYS A 30 10.46 -22.87 7.31
CA LYS A 30 10.66 -24.30 7.29
C LYS A 30 11.66 -24.69 6.22
N GLU A 31 12.61 -25.49 6.61
CA GLU A 31 13.63 -26.03 5.72
C GLU A 31 13.06 -27.17 4.89
N ASP A 32 13.32 -27.19 3.58
CA ASP A 32 12.88 -28.24 2.68
C ASP A 32 13.93 -28.55 1.60
N PRO A 33 14.47 -29.79 1.57
CA PRO A 33 14.31 -30.84 2.60
C PRO A 33 15.01 -30.49 3.92
N PRO A 34 14.59 -31.08 5.06
CA PRO A 34 15.22 -30.83 6.35
C PRO A 34 16.75 -31.04 6.31
N GLY A 35 17.51 -30.11 6.90
CA GLY A 35 18.97 -30.14 6.90
C GLY A 35 19.64 -29.62 5.63
N SER A 36 18.87 -29.12 4.65
CA SER A 36 19.39 -28.64 3.36
C SER A 36 19.90 -27.20 3.37
N GLY A 37 19.55 -26.41 4.39
CA GLY A 37 19.75 -24.96 4.39
C GLY A 37 18.82 -24.20 3.43
N ARG A 38 17.85 -24.86 2.82
CA ARG A 38 16.92 -24.25 1.86
C ARG A 38 15.59 -23.95 2.53
N TYR A 39 15.16 -22.71 2.37
CA TYR A 39 13.89 -22.21 2.90
C TYR A 39 13.02 -21.73 1.74
N PRO A 40 12.19 -22.61 1.12
CA PRO A 40 11.35 -22.26 -0.03
C PRO A 40 10.41 -21.10 0.26
N GLU A 41 9.96 -20.97 1.52
CA GLU A 41 9.22 -19.81 2.01
C GLU A 41 9.96 -19.20 3.20
N PRO A 42 10.68 -18.09 3.01
CA PRO A 42 11.33 -17.38 4.09
C PRO A 42 10.29 -16.83 5.08
N LYS A 43 10.70 -16.61 6.31
CA LYS A 43 9.84 -15.96 7.31
C LYS A 43 9.47 -14.55 6.83
N TRP A 44 8.19 -14.24 6.80
CA TRP A 44 7.71 -12.91 6.46
C TRP A 44 7.99 -11.94 7.59
N LEU A 45 8.53 -10.77 7.28
CA LEU A 45 8.84 -9.72 8.24
C LEU A 45 7.87 -8.56 8.15
N GLY A 46 7.24 -8.34 6.99
CA GLY A 46 6.27 -7.31 6.74
C GLY A 46 5.66 -7.48 5.35
N MET A 47 4.50 -6.89 5.17
CA MET A 47 3.80 -6.80 3.89
C MET A 47 3.49 -5.33 3.60
N ILE A 48 3.89 -4.88 2.43
CA ILE A 48 3.63 -3.53 1.95
C ILE A 48 2.86 -3.63 0.63
N GLN A 49 1.74 -2.99 0.57
CA GLN A 49 0.88 -2.96 -0.61
C GLN A 49 0.77 -1.54 -1.16
N HIS A 50 0.53 -1.44 -2.45
CA HIS A 50 0.04 -0.24 -3.11
C HIS A 50 -1.31 -0.52 -3.73
N ASP A 51 -2.26 0.38 -3.51
CA ASP A 51 -3.60 0.28 -4.03
C ASP A 51 -4.21 1.69 -4.14
N MET A 52 -4.85 2.00 -5.28
CA MET A 52 -5.48 3.31 -5.50
C MET A 52 -4.49 4.48 -5.28
N MET A 53 -3.52 4.64 -6.18
CA MET A 53 -2.38 5.54 -5.98
C MET A 53 -2.28 6.67 -7.00
N LEU A 54 -3.27 6.88 -7.85
CA LEU A 54 -3.10 7.76 -9.01
C LEU A 54 -4.06 8.96 -9.04
N PHE A 55 -4.80 9.28 -7.98
CA PHE A 55 -5.73 10.39 -8.00
C PHE A 55 -5.26 11.57 -7.14
N ASP A 56 -4.69 12.59 -7.80
CA ASP A 56 -4.15 13.80 -7.17
C ASP A 56 -4.98 15.06 -7.43
N HIS A 57 -5.77 15.10 -8.48
CA HIS A 57 -6.53 16.30 -8.83
C HIS A 57 -8.02 16.05 -8.71
N GLY A 58 -8.77 17.14 -8.67
CA GLY A 58 -10.14 17.00 -9.01
C GLY A 58 -11.09 16.79 -7.88
N MET A 59 -11.14 17.73 -6.98
CA MET A 59 -12.37 17.86 -6.21
C MET A 59 -13.54 18.10 -7.16
N PRO A 60 -14.62 17.32 -7.07
CA PRO A 60 -15.81 17.55 -7.89
C PRO A 60 -16.37 18.94 -7.64
N ARG A 61 -16.64 19.69 -8.71
CA ARG A 61 -17.31 20.98 -8.67
C ARG A 61 -18.81 20.80 -8.77
N ALA A 62 -19.56 21.84 -8.38
CA ALA A 62 -21.03 21.82 -8.46
C ALA A 62 -21.59 21.63 -9.88
N ASP A 63 -20.82 21.96 -10.90
CA ASP A 63 -21.17 21.78 -12.31
C ASP A 63 -20.82 20.38 -12.87
N GLY A 64 -20.33 19.48 -12.01
CA GLY A 64 -19.93 18.12 -12.40
C GLY A 64 -18.56 18.02 -13.06
N THR A 65 -17.83 19.12 -13.19
CA THR A 65 -16.44 19.09 -13.65
C THR A 65 -15.48 18.80 -12.49
N LEU A 66 -14.26 18.36 -12.80
CA LEU A 66 -13.21 18.20 -11.82
C LEU A 66 -12.32 19.44 -11.77
N SER A 67 -11.90 19.83 -10.57
CA SER A 67 -10.90 20.87 -10.40
C SER A 67 -9.56 20.41 -10.96
N PRO A 68 -8.80 21.24 -11.68
CA PRO A 68 -7.45 20.92 -12.09
C PRO A 68 -6.40 21.13 -10.99
N GLU A 69 -6.81 21.75 -9.89
CA GLU A 69 -5.92 21.98 -8.75
C GLU A 69 -5.70 20.68 -7.98
N GLN A 70 -4.51 20.55 -7.40
CA GLN A 70 -4.19 19.51 -6.46
C GLN A 70 -5.19 19.52 -5.30
N ARG A 71 -5.61 18.35 -4.86
CA ARG A 71 -6.46 18.26 -3.67
C ARG A 71 -5.69 18.73 -2.45
N PRO A 72 -6.32 19.50 -1.54
CA PRO A 72 -5.69 19.87 -0.26
C PRO A 72 -5.24 18.66 0.57
N GLU A 73 -5.94 17.52 0.41
CA GLU A 73 -5.69 16.26 1.09
C GLU A 73 -4.81 15.30 0.28
N ALA A 74 -4.29 15.72 -0.87
CA ALA A 74 -3.43 14.85 -1.67
C ALA A 74 -2.15 14.53 -0.88
N ASP A 75 -2.08 13.30 -0.41
CA ASP A 75 -0.98 12.76 0.36
C ASP A 75 -0.80 11.26 0.06
N VAL A 76 0.27 10.71 0.59
CA VAL A 76 0.46 9.26 0.61
C VAL A 76 -0.09 8.72 1.94
N ASN A 77 -1.32 8.23 1.91
CA ASN A 77 -1.90 7.59 3.08
C ASN A 77 -1.26 6.21 3.30
N ILE A 78 -0.65 6.04 4.45
CA ILE A 78 -0.03 4.79 4.89
C ILE A 78 -0.95 4.17 5.93
N GLU A 79 -1.73 3.21 5.51
CA GLU A 79 -2.77 2.63 6.35
C GLU A 79 -2.36 1.28 6.94
N PHE A 80 -2.75 1.03 8.18
CA PHE A 80 -2.71 -0.26 8.85
C PHE A 80 -4.10 -0.61 9.41
N GLN A 81 -4.30 -1.83 9.88
CA GLN A 81 -5.56 -2.25 10.50
C GLN A 81 -5.44 -2.31 12.03
N ALA A 82 -6.13 -1.38 12.72
CA ALA A 82 -6.08 -1.29 14.18
C ALA A 82 -6.64 -2.51 14.92
N SER A 83 -7.53 -3.28 14.29
CA SER A 83 -8.12 -4.49 14.88
C SER A 83 -7.31 -5.77 14.60
N SER A 84 -6.22 -5.69 13.85
CA SER A 84 -5.39 -6.85 13.51
C SER A 84 -4.56 -7.33 14.70
N LYS A 85 -4.16 -8.60 14.68
CA LYS A 85 -3.25 -9.17 15.70
C LYS A 85 -1.87 -8.50 15.70
N PHE A 86 -1.47 -7.91 14.57
CA PHE A 86 -0.19 -7.24 14.38
C PHE A 86 -0.32 -5.71 14.33
N ALA A 87 -1.43 -5.14 14.82
CA ALA A 87 -1.72 -3.72 14.75
C ALA A 87 -0.57 -2.83 15.23
N GLU A 88 0.01 -3.13 16.39
CA GLU A 88 1.12 -2.35 16.94
C GLU A 88 2.38 -2.41 16.07
N ALA A 89 2.71 -3.59 15.53
CA ALA A 89 3.85 -3.74 14.62
C ALA A 89 3.59 -3.08 13.28
N ALA A 90 2.37 -3.15 12.77
CA ALA A 90 1.94 -2.48 11.54
C ALA A 90 1.94 -0.96 11.69
N GLN A 91 1.50 -0.45 12.83
CA GLN A 91 1.59 0.98 13.15
C GLN A 91 3.04 1.48 13.17
N ARG A 92 3.94 0.76 13.83
CA ARG A 92 5.37 1.11 13.81
C ARG A 92 5.96 1.08 12.40
N LEU A 93 5.55 0.11 11.60
CA LEU A 93 5.96 0.03 10.20
C LEU A 93 5.43 1.25 9.40
N ALA A 94 4.16 1.62 9.58
CA ALA A 94 3.56 2.79 8.93
C ALA A 94 4.31 4.08 9.28
N PHE A 95 4.62 4.32 10.55
CA PHE A 95 5.39 5.50 10.96
C PHE A 95 6.83 5.48 10.44
N ALA A 96 7.47 4.33 10.32
CA ALA A 96 8.78 4.23 9.69
C ALA A 96 8.73 4.64 8.21
N PHE A 97 7.66 4.28 7.51
CA PHE A 97 7.44 4.69 6.12
C PHE A 97 7.08 6.17 6.00
N GLN A 98 6.32 6.73 6.93
CA GLN A 98 6.07 8.18 7.00
C GLN A 98 7.40 8.95 7.14
N GLN A 99 8.26 8.55 8.06
CA GLN A 99 9.60 9.16 8.22
C GLN A 99 10.46 9.01 6.95
N ALA A 100 10.35 7.89 6.25
CA ALA A 100 11.03 7.69 4.98
C ALA A 100 10.49 8.64 3.90
N ASN A 101 9.17 8.86 3.84
CA ASN A 101 8.54 9.85 2.97
C ASN A 101 9.07 11.26 3.26
N GLU A 102 9.01 11.71 4.50
CA GLU A 102 9.46 13.03 4.94
C GLU A 102 10.92 13.33 4.56
N LYS A 103 11.74 12.30 4.42
CA LYS A 103 13.15 12.43 4.12
C LYS A 103 13.50 12.27 2.64
N TYR A 104 12.81 11.40 1.93
CA TYR A 104 13.25 10.94 0.62
C TYR A 104 12.18 11.05 -0.49
N ALA A 105 10.94 11.35 -0.14
CA ALA A 105 9.82 11.39 -1.08
C ALA A 105 8.89 12.57 -0.75
N THR A 106 9.43 13.78 -0.85
CA THR A 106 8.86 15.01 -0.28
C THR A 106 7.88 15.74 -1.19
N ASP A 107 7.58 15.22 -2.37
CA ASP A 107 6.64 15.87 -3.30
C ASP A 107 5.20 15.85 -2.77
N TYR A 108 4.87 14.82 -1.98
CA TYR A 108 3.61 14.68 -1.28
C TYR A 108 3.86 14.28 0.18
N PRO A 109 3.15 14.90 1.13
CA PRO A 109 3.25 14.48 2.52
C PRO A 109 2.72 13.07 2.70
N ALA A 110 3.13 12.39 3.75
CA ALA A 110 2.53 11.13 4.16
C ALA A 110 1.73 11.30 5.44
N SER A 111 0.58 10.63 5.48
CA SER A 111 -0.23 10.48 6.69
C SER A 111 -0.34 9.01 7.09
N VAL A 112 -0.68 8.74 8.35
CA VAL A 112 -0.86 7.38 8.87
C VAL A 112 -2.30 7.20 9.32
N GLY A 113 -2.98 6.20 8.73
CA GLY A 113 -4.36 5.83 9.05
C GLY A 113 -4.46 4.43 9.65
N ALA A 114 -5.56 4.17 10.37
CA ALA A 114 -5.76 2.93 11.13
C ALA A 114 -6.91 2.06 10.59
N HIS A 115 -7.37 2.32 9.38
CA HIS A 115 -8.61 1.75 8.84
C HIS A 115 -8.40 0.89 7.58
N MET A 116 -7.20 0.31 7.40
CA MET A 116 -6.93 -0.51 6.24
C MET A 116 -7.83 -1.74 6.20
N THR A 117 -8.66 -1.83 5.17
CA THR A 117 -9.61 -2.92 5.01
C THR A 117 -9.89 -3.17 3.53
N ASN A 118 -10.34 -4.37 3.22
CA ASN A 118 -10.85 -4.75 1.91
C ASN A 118 -9.87 -4.50 0.76
N THR A 119 -8.65 -4.96 0.92
CA THR A 119 -7.58 -4.92 -0.06
C THR A 119 -6.61 -6.08 0.17
N ASP A 120 -5.70 -6.37 -0.77
CA ASP A 120 -4.83 -7.56 -0.77
C ASP A 120 -3.90 -7.68 0.44
N SER A 121 -3.68 -6.62 1.21
CA SER A 121 -3.01 -6.71 2.50
C SER A 121 -3.86 -7.39 3.59
N GLY A 122 -5.19 -7.44 3.41
CA GLY A 122 -6.12 -8.02 4.39
C GLY A 122 -5.76 -9.43 4.83
N PRO A 123 -5.51 -10.40 3.93
CA PRO A 123 -5.11 -11.75 4.29
C PRO A 123 -3.82 -11.85 5.13
N PHE A 124 -2.97 -10.83 5.13
CA PHE A 124 -1.70 -10.81 5.85
C PHE A 124 -1.78 -10.17 7.23
N GLN A 125 -2.80 -9.36 7.52
CA GLN A 125 -2.90 -8.50 8.71
C GLN A 125 -2.76 -9.25 10.03
N ASP A 126 -3.25 -10.49 10.10
CA ASP A 126 -3.17 -11.34 11.29
C ASP A 126 -1.96 -12.29 11.31
N LEU A 127 -1.06 -12.17 10.34
CA LEU A 127 0.12 -13.02 10.17
C LEU A 127 1.43 -12.23 10.30
N VAL A 128 1.42 -10.95 9.91
CA VAL A 128 2.61 -10.10 9.88
C VAL A 128 2.19 -8.63 9.93
N ALA A 129 3.11 -7.73 10.25
CA ALA A 129 2.88 -6.30 10.09
C ALA A 129 2.55 -6.01 8.62
N ALA A 130 1.35 -5.51 8.35
CA ALA A 130 0.88 -5.21 6.99
C ALA A 130 0.40 -3.77 6.91
N ILE A 131 0.86 -3.08 5.87
CA ILE A 131 0.46 -1.70 5.54
C ILE A 131 0.06 -1.59 4.08
N SER A 132 -0.77 -0.61 3.78
CA SER A 132 -1.12 -0.23 2.41
C SER A 132 -0.88 1.25 2.19
N LEU A 133 -0.23 1.60 1.09
CA LEU A 133 -0.10 2.99 0.65
C LEU A 133 -1.24 3.29 -0.31
N ARG A 134 -1.92 4.40 -0.09
CA ARG A 134 -3.12 4.81 -0.84
C ARG A 134 -3.12 6.31 -1.09
N GLU A 135 -3.94 6.74 -2.02
CA GLU A 135 -4.12 8.16 -2.37
C GLU A 135 -5.08 8.91 -1.41
N ASN A 136 -5.73 8.18 -0.50
CA ASN A 136 -6.65 8.75 0.48
C ASN A 136 -6.85 7.82 1.68
N GLU A 137 -7.25 8.39 2.80
CA GLU A 137 -7.65 7.63 3.99
C GLU A 137 -9.01 6.97 3.79
N ARG A 138 -9.06 5.65 3.93
CA ARG A 138 -10.29 4.89 3.65
C ARG A 138 -11.45 5.19 4.59
N GLY A 139 -11.19 5.53 5.82
CA GLY A 139 -12.25 5.78 6.82
C GLY A 139 -12.87 7.16 6.73
N ALA A 140 -12.11 8.15 6.31
CA ALA A 140 -12.49 9.56 6.43
C ALA A 140 -12.98 10.18 5.11
N GLN A 141 -12.63 9.62 3.97
CA GLN A 141 -12.77 10.27 2.66
C GLN A 141 -13.63 9.52 1.66
N ILE A 142 -14.48 8.62 2.12
CA ILE A 142 -15.51 8.02 1.28
C ILE A 142 -16.52 9.12 0.91
N GLY A 143 -16.64 9.40 -0.37
CA GLY A 143 -17.52 10.45 -0.87
C GLY A 143 -16.75 11.52 -1.67
N ALA A 144 -16.83 12.77 -1.29
CA ALA A 144 -16.32 13.91 -2.07
C ALA A 144 -14.79 13.89 -2.35
N GLY A 145 -14.00 13.19 -1.54
CA GLY A 145 -12.55 13.03 -1.73
C GLY A 145 -12.13 11.75 -2.46
N TRP A 146 -13.08 10.90 -2.83
CA TRP A 146 -12.80 9.63 -3.49
C TRP A 146 -12.55 9.81 -4.97
N ASP A 147 -11.70 8.96 -5.58
CA ASP A 147 -11.49 8.95 -7.02
C ASP A 147 -12.83 8.70 -7.75
N PRO A 148 -13.32 9.64 -8.56
CA PRO A 148 -14.57 9.47 -9.29
C PRO A 148 -14.48 8.41 -10.39
N ASN A 149 -13.29 7.96 -10.73
CA ASN A 149 -13.05 6.90 -11.72
C ASN A 149 -13.07 5.50 -11.10
N TRP A 150 -13.01 5.40 -9.78
CA TRP A 150 -13.00 4.14 -9.06
C TRP A 150 -14.17 3.24 -9.48
N HIS A 151 -13.85 2.02 -9.96
CA HIS A 151 -14.79 1.05 -10.50
C HIS A 151 -15.65 1.56 -11.67
N GLN A 152 -15.16 2.57 -12.41
CA GLN A 152 -15.83 3.11 -13.58
C GLN A 152 -15.10 2.75 -14.88
N PRO A 153 -15.80 2.74 -16.03
CA PRO A 153 -15.14 2.58 -17.34
C PRO A 153 -14.11 3.67 -17.66
N THR A 154 -14.12 4.74 -16.89
CA THR A 154 -13.16 5.85 -16.97
C THR A 154 -11.87 5.58 -16.21
N ASP A 155 -11.81 4.55 -15.38
CA ASP A 155 -10.57 4.12 -14.72
C ASP A 155 -9.64 3.45 -15.73
N ARG A 156 -8.87 4.27 -16.40
CA ARG A 156 -7.93 3.85 -17.46
C ARG A 156 -6.78 4.84 -17.57
N TYR A 157 -5.65 4.38 -18.06
CA TYR A 157 -4.43 5.17 -18.22
C TYR A 157 -4.64 6.57 -18.80
N SER A 158 -5.48 6.71 -19.84
CA SER A 158 -5.72 8.00 -20.49
C SER A 158 -6.52 9.01 -19.68
N THR A 159 -7.06 8.62 -18.54
CA THR A 159 -7.82 9.51 -17.64
C THR A 159 -6.89 10.27 -16.70
N TYR A 160 -5.79 9.66 -16.32
CA TYR A 160 -4.86 10.22 -15.35
C TYR A 160 -3.81 11.11 -16.01
N SER A 161 -3.42 12.14 -15.30
CA SER A 161 -2.43 13.14 -15.72
C SER A 161 -1.05 12.87 -15.14
N ASP A 162 -0.06 13.63 -15.57
CA ASP A 162 1.29 13.58 -15.00
C ASP A 162 1.30 13.88 -13.49
N LYS A 163 0.35 14.67 -12.98
CA LYS A 163 0.23 14.92 -11.53
C LYS A 163 -0.17 13.68 -10.78
N ASP A 164 -1.14 12.95 -11.30
CA ASP A 164 -1.61 11.70 -10.72
C ASP A 164 -0.47 10.68 -10.65
N PHE A 165 0.29 10.55 -11.74
CA PHE A 165 1.47 9.69 -11.78
C PHE A 165 2.59 10.13 -10.83
N ARG A 166 2.70 11.43 -10.51
CA ARG A 166 3.65 11.90 -9.50
C ARG A 166 3.29 11.42 -8.10
N LEU A 167 2.02 11.38 -7.74
CA LEU A 167 1.58 10.80 -6.47
C LEU A 167 1.97 9.32 -6.39
N GLY A 168 1.69 8.54 -7.43
CA GLY A 168 2.12 7.14 -7.51
C GLY A 168 3.65 6.97 -7.43
N LEU A 169 4.40 7.84 -8.10
CA LEU A 169 5.87 7.84 -8.01
C LEU A 169 6.33 8.15 -6.58
N ASN A 170 5.73 9.13 -5.93
CA ASN A 170 6.08 9.49 -4.56
C ASN A 170 5.83 8.34 -3.57
N ALA A 171 4.73 7.61 -3.75
CA ALA A 171 4.45 6.40 -2.97
C ALA A 171 5.49 5.29 -3.21
N ALA A 172 5.90 5.10 -4.47
CA ALA A 172 6.96 4.15 -4.81
C ALA A 172 8.31 4.55 -4.19
N GLN A 173 8.67 5.83 -4.20
CA GLN A 173 9.87 6.36 -3.56
C GLN A 173 9.81 6.19 -2.03
N THR A 174 8.65 6.45 -1.42
CA THR A 174 8.40 6.21 0.00
C THR A 174 8.66 4.75 0.35
N THR A 175 8.11 3.84 -0.44
CA THR A 175 8.30 2.39 -0.24
C THR A 175 9.75 1.98 -0.45
N LEU A 176 10.40 2.45 -1.49
CA LEU A 176 11.82 2.14 -1.73
C LEU A 176 12.68 2.57 -0.55
N ALA A 177 12.48 3.79 -0.05
CA ALA A 177 13.22 4.34 1.07
C ALA A 177 12.93 3.57 2.37
N GLY A 178 11.66 3.31 2.69
CA GLY A 178 11.26 2.55 3.88
C GLY A 178 11.82 1.13 3.87
N VAL A 179 11.72 0.43 2.75
CA VAL A 179 12.28 -0.92 2.60
C VAL A 179 13.80 -0.91 2.71
N ALA A 180 14.48 0.04 2.07
CA ALA A 180 15.94 0.16 2.16
C ALA A 180 16.41 0.33 3.61
N GLN A 181 15.72 1.15 4.39
CA GLN A 181 15.99 1.33 5.82
C GLN A 181 15.77 0.04 6.62
N LEU A 182 14.64 -0.64 6.38
CA LEU A 182 14.30 -1.89 7.08
C LEU A 182 15.30 -3.02 6.84
N VAL A 183 15.86 -3.11 5.64
CA VAL A 183 16.85 -4.16 5.29
C VAL A 183 18.29 -3.72 5.58
N GLY A 184 18.50 -2.51 6.10
CA GLY A 184 19.82 -1.98 6.39
C GLY A 184 20.67 -1.76 5.12
N ALA A 185 20.04 -1.37 4.02
CA ALA A 185 20.75 -1.07 2.79
C ALA A 185 21.65 0.15 2.96
N THR A 186 22.87 0.05 2.51
CA THR A 186 23.85 1.15 2.47
C THR A 186 24.27 1.40 1.03
N ILE A 187 24.36 2.67 0.66
CA ILE A 187 25.00 3.07 -0.60
C ILE A 187 26.51 2.90 -0.40
N LYS A 188 27.12 2.11 -1.25
CA LYS A 188 28.59 1.97 -1.29
C LYS A 188 29.17 2.98 -2.27
#